data_eaa86b070820c0e4da79fe2b77f9b3c1
#
_entry.id   eaa86b070820c0e4da79fe2b77f9b3c1
#
_cell.length_a   1.000
_cell.length_b   1.000
_cell.length_c   1.000
_cell.angle_alpha   90.00
_cell.angle_beta   90.00
_cell.angle_gamma   90.00
#
_symmetry.space_group_name_H-M   'P 1'
#
loop_
_entity.id
_entity.type
_entity.pdbx_description
1 polymer ?
#
loop_
_entity_poly.entity_id
_entity_poly.type
_entity_poly.pdbx_seq_one_letter_code
_entity_poly.pdbx_strand_id
1 'polypeptide(L)'
;MKLKVALWIGLMIQLLLLPVSAANLPVTSPFGWRVHPITGGWKFHAGVDLGYEYGTPIPALFDGVVLEVGDYGDGYGNQVLLYHSQINSYTRYGHMSQVNVVLNQRVGRGATIGYVGSTGNSTGPHLHLEYIVPDGAGGYVYTDPLRLWQ
;
A
#
# COMPACT_ATOMS: atom_id res chain seq x y z
N MET A 1 -22.33 18.09 22.21
CA MET A 1 -20.97 18.29 21.70
C MET A 1 -20.28 16.99 21.22
N LYS A 2 -20.86 15.80 21.41
CA LYS A 2 -20.31 14.52 20.96
C LYS A 2 -20.66 14.10 19.53
N LEU A 3 -21.60 14.78 18.86
CA LEU A 3 -22.08 14.40 17.52
C LEU A 3 -21.24 14.94 16.35
N LYS A 4 -20.44 16.00 16.58
CA LYS A 4 -19.66 16.65 15.51
C LYS A 4 -18.34 15.92 15.16
N VAL A 5 -17.74 15.19 16.10
CA VAL A 5 -16.44 14.51 15.87
C VAL A 5 -16.62 13.28 15.01
N ALA A 6 -17.72 12.53 15.20
CA ALA A 6 -17.99 11.32 14.39
C ALA A 6 -18.29 11.64 12.92
N LEU A 7 -18.87 12.82 12.64
CA LEU A 7 -19.17 13.26 11.26
C LEU A 7 -17.91 13.61 10.46
N TRP A 8 -16.88 14.15 11.13
CA TRP A 8 -15.62 14.50 10.48
C TRP A 8 -14.74 13.28 10.15
N ILE A 9 -14.74 12.27 11.00
CA ILE A 9 -14.01 11.02 10.75
C ILE A 9 -14.66 10.24 9.60
N GLY A 10 -15.99 10.21 9.55
CA GLY A 10 -16.73 9.60 8.44
C GLY A 10 -16.51 10.32 7.11
N LEU A 11 -16.39 11.66 7.11
CA LEU A 11 -16.17 12.45 5.92
C LEU A 11 -14.75 12.30 5.36
N MET A 12 -13.72 12.16 6.22
CA MET A 12 -12.34 11.90 5.78
C MET A 12 -12.18 10.50 5.17
N ILE A 13 -12.83 9.49 5.72
CA ILE A 13 -12.80 8.12 5.16
C ILE A 13 -13.54 8.08 3.82
N GLN A 14 -14.62 8.82 3.67
CA GLN A 14 -15.39 8.91 2.42
C GLN A 14 -14.64 9.67 1.33
N LEU A 15 -13.79 10.62 1.68
CA LEU A 15 -12.96 11.37 0.71
C LEU A 15 -11.85 10.48 0.10
N LEU A 16 -11.36 9.48 0.85
CA LEU A 16 -10.41 8.48 0.35
C LEU A 16 -11.06 7.38 -0.52
N LEU A 17 -12.40 7.28 -0.50
CA LEU A 17 -13.18 6.32 -1.30
C LEU A 17 -13.75 6.93 -2.60
N LEU A 18 -13.56 8.23 -2.84
CA LEU A 18 -13.89 8.84 -4.13
C LEU A 18 -12.97 8.25 -5.21
N PRO A 19 -13.44 8.12 -6.45
CA PRO A 19 -12.58 7.66 -7.54
C PRO A 19 -11.44 8.67 -7.73
N VAL A 20 -10.30 8.37 -7.12
CA VAL A 20 -9.07 9.13 -7.32
C VAL A 20 -8.48 8.70 -8.63
N SER A 21 -8.29 9.64 -9.55
CA SER A 21 -7.52 9.37 -10.76
C SER A 21 -6.06 9.12 -10.39
N ALA A 22 -5.41 8.17 -11.07
CA ALA A 22 -3.97 7.92 -10.89
C ALA A 22 -3.12 9.20 -11.03
N ALA A 23 -3.58 10.16 -11.84
CA ALA A 23 -2.91 11.47 -12.04
C ALA A 23 -2.87 12.35 -10.76
N ASN A 24 -3.71 12.08 -9.76
CA ASN A 24 -3.78 12.85 -8.52
C ASN A 24 -3.07 12.17 -7.34
N LEU A 25 -2.45 11.00 -7.55
CA LEU A 25 -1.69 10.33 -6.51
C LEU A 25 -0.31 10.99 -6.36
N PRO A 26 0.20 11.14 -5.13
CA PRO A 26 1.49 11.79 -4.87
C PRO A 26 2.67 10.84 -5.18
N VAL A 27 2.82 10.43 -6.44
CA VAL A 27 3.87 9.50 -6.86
C VAL A 27 5.24 10.16 -6.72
N THR A 28 6.09 9.57 -5.89
CA THR A 28 7.49 10.00 -5.70
C THR A 28 8.48 9.08 -6.41
N SER A 29 8.11 7.81 -6.65
CA SER A 29 8.92 6.88 -7.42
C SER A 29 8.02 5.88 -8.14
N PRO A 30 8.09 5.80 -9.50
CA PRO A 30 7.21 4.94 -10.29
C PRO A 30 7.66 3.46 -10.25
N PHE A 31 6.74 2.59 -10.63
CA PHE A 31 6.98 1.18 -10.92
C PHE A 31 7.92 1.02 -12.14
N GLY A 32 8.77 -0.02 -12.12
CA GLY A 32 9.60 -0.41 -13.24
C GLY A 32 11.08 -0.11 -13.05
N TRP A 33 11.84 -0.19 -14.14
CA TRP A 33 13.28 0.05 -14.12
C TRP A 33 13.61 1.52 -13.87
N ARG A 34 14.43 1.79 -12.87
CA ARG A 34 14.86 3.14 -12.52
C ARG A 34 16.29 3.16 -11.99
N VAL A 35 16.92 4.33 -12.04
CA VAL A 35 18.20 4.54 -11.36
C VAL A 35 17.95 4.60 -9.86
N HIS A 36 18.64 3.74 -9.12
CA HIS A 36 18.50 3.68 -7.67
C HIS A 36 19.07 4.97 -7.03
N PRO A 37 18.32 5.68 -6.18
CA PRO A 37 18.72 7.01 -5.68
C PRO A 37 19.98 6.99 -4.80
N ILE A 38 20.30 5.83 -4.18
CA ILE A 38 21.45 5.70 -3.29
C ILE A 38 22.67 5.14 -4.03
N THR A 39 22.48 4.08 -4.84
CA THR A 39 23.58 3.35 -5.47
C THR A 39 23.92 3.84 -6.87
N GLY A 40 23.03 4.61 -7.52
CA GLY A 40 23.18 5.08 -8.91
C GLY A 40 23.05 3.99 -9.97
N GLY A 41 22.86 2.72 -9.57
CA GLY A 41 22.68 1.61 -10.49
C GLY A 41 21.23 1.44 -10.94
N TRP A 42 21.00 0.75 -12.06
CA TRP A 42 19.67 0.37 -12.51
C TRP A 42 19.07 -0.69 -11.57
N LYS A 43 17.87 -0.45 -11.06
CA LYS A 43 17.12 -1.36 -10.22
C LYS A 43 15.67 -1.40 -10.63
N PHE A 44 15.08 -2.59 -10.64
CA PHE A 44 13.65 -2.75 -10.83
C PHE A 44 12.90 -2.41 -9.54
N HIS A 45 11.89 -1.54 -9.64
CA HIS A 45 11.00 -1.15 -8.56
C HIS A 45 9.68 -1.91 -8.73
N ALA A 46 9.41 -2.87 -7.85
CA ALA A 46 8.27 -3.77 -7.94
C ALA A 46 6.92 -3.13 -7.57
N GLY A 47 6.94 -1.89 -7.11
CA GLY A 47 5.77 -1.12 -6.70
C GLY A 47 5.82 0.33 -7.10
N VAL A 48 4.95 1.12 -6.54
CA VAL A 48 4.96 2.58 -6.63
C VAL A 48 5.16 3.16 -5.23
N ASP A 49 5.99 4.20 -5.12
CA ASP A 49 6.13 4.96 -3.88
C ASP A 49 5.22 6.19 -3.91
N LEU A 50 4.41 6.33 -2.87
CA LEU A 50 3.46 7.42 -2.70
C LEU A 50 3.87 8.28 -1.50
N GLY A 51 4.16 9.56 -1.75
CA GLY A 51 4.69 10.53 -0.78
C GLY A 51 3.63 11.06 0.18
N TYR A 52 3.11 10.21 1.02
CA TYR A 52 2.22 10.59 2.11
C TYR A 52 3.01 10.93 3.38
N GLU A 53 2.43 11.78 4.22
CA GLU A 53 3.01 12.16 5.51
C GLU A 53 3.07 10.97 6.48
N TYR A 54 4.07 10.99 7.36
CA TYR A 54 4.20 10.03 8.46
C TYR A 54 2.93 9.97 9.30
N GLY A 55 2.45 8.77 9.60
CA GLY A 55 1.24 8.55 10.38
C GLY A 55 -0.07 8.64 9.59
N THR A 56 -0.04 8.91 8.28
CA THR A 56 -1.24 8.86 7.43
C THR A 56 -1.85 7.44 7.47
N PRO A 57 -3.17 7.28 7.73
CA PRO A 57 -3.81 5.97 7.70
C PRO A 57 -3.75 5.35 6.30
N ILE A 58 -3.43 4.06 6.24
CA ILE A 58 -3.39 3.28 5.00
C ILE A 58 -4.63 2.39 4.95
N PRO A 59 -5.56 2.61 3.99
CA PRO A 59 -6.73 1.77 3.81
C PRO A 59 -6.40 0.52 2.99
N ALA A 60 -7.07 -0.58 3.27
CA ALA A 60 -7.11 -1.72 2.36
C ALA A 60 -7.80 -1.30 1.05
N LEU A 61 -7.16 -1.55 -0.11
CA LEU A 61 -7.72 -1.15 -1.41
C LEU A 61 -8.92 -2.00 -1.84
N PHE A 62 -8.97 -3.24 -1.38
CA PHE A 62 -10.06 -4.19 -1.63
C PHE A 62 -10.32 -5.02 -0.39
N ASP A 63 -11.47 -5.72 -0.36
CA ASP A 63 -11.70 -6.77 0.62
C ASP A 63 -10.61 -7.84 0.51
N GLY A 64 -10.11 -8.33 1.63
CA GLY A 64 -9.03 -9.30 1.58
C GLY A 64 -8.76 -10.01 2.90
N VAL A 65 -7.73 -10.85 2.86
CA VAL A 65 -7.20 -11.59 4.01
C VAL A 65 -5.73 -11.26 4.17
N VAL A 66 -5.28 -11.01 5.39
CA VAL A 66 -3.89 -10.74 5.73
C VAL A 66 -3.08 -12.03 5.63
N LEU A 67 -2.11 -12.10 4.71
CA LEU A 67 -1.21 -13.24 4.52
C LEU A 67 0.17 -13.02 5.14
N GLU A 68 0.65 -11.78 5.19
CA GLU A 68 1.91 -11.41 5.84
C GLU A 68 1.70 -10.11 6.61
N VAL A 69 2.33 -10.00 7.77
CA VAL A 69 2.27 -8.81 8.63
C VAL A 69 3.52 -8.73 9.51
N GLY A 70 4.18 -7.58 9.52
CA GLY A 70 5.36 -7.29 10.32
C GLY A 70 6.62 -7.05 9.50
N ASP A 71 7.77 -7.02 10.17
CA ASP A 71 9.09 -6.83 9.55
C ASP A 71 9.80 -8.17 9.42
N TYR A 72 10.13 -8.55 8.18
CA TYR A 72 10.83 -9.81 7.87
C TYR A 72 12.32 -9.62 7.55
N GLY A 73 12.85 -8.39 7.70
CA GLY A 73 14.24 -8.09 7.37
C GLY A 73 14.55 -8.06 5.88
N ASP A 74 13.53 -7.97 5.04
CA ASP A 74 13.59 -8.02 3.56
C ASP A 74 13.70 -6.63 2.90
N GLY A 75 13.75 -5.57 3.73
CA GLY A 75 13.84 -4.19 3.29
C GLY A 75 12.52 -3.44 3.23
N TYR A 76 11.38 -4.12 3.26
CA TYR A 76 10.06 -3.47 3.30
C TYR A 76 9.72 -2.85 4.66
N GLY A 77 10.48 -3.19 5.71
CA GLY A 77 10.16 -2.79 7.08
C GLY A 77 8.84 -3.40 7.54
N ASN A 78 8.08 -2.67 8.34
CA ASN A 78 6.73 -3.12 8.70
C ASN A 78 5.85 -3.12 7.46
N GLN A 79 5.30 -4.29 7.13
CA GLN A 79 4.55 -4.53 5.92
C GLN A 79 3.28 -5.32 6.17
N VAL A 80 2.33 -5.22 5.24
CA VAL A 80 1.12 -6.04 5.17
C VAL A 80 0.98 -6.54 3.74
N LEU A 81 0.75 -7.85 3.56
CA LEU A 81 0.34 -8.46 2.30
C LEU A 81 -1.11 -8.92 2.42
N LEU A 82 -1.97 -8.44 1.53
CA LEU A 82 -3.36 -8.85 1.43
C LEU A 82 -3.59 -9.71 0.20
N TYR A 83 -4.36 -10.78 0.34
CA TYR A 83 -4.93 -11.54 -0.77
C TYR A 83 -6.39 -11.13 -1.00
N HIS A 84 -6.75 -10.89 -2.24
CA HIS A 84 -8.06 -10.45 -2.70
C HIS A 84 -8.70 -11.54 -3.57
N SER A 85 -9.53 -12.38 -2.98
CA SER A 85 -10.12 -13.54 -3.68
C SER A 85 -11.02 -13.16 -4.85
N GLN A 86 -11.71 -12.00 -4.78
CA GLN A 86 -12.63 -11.56 -5.84
C GLN A 86 -11.90 -11.24 -7.15
N ILE A 87 -10.64 -10.80 -7.09
CA ILE A 87 -9.83 -10.41 -8.26
C ILE A 87 -8.59 -11.29 -8.41
N ASN A 88 -8.48 -12.35 -7.58
CA ASN A 88 -7.35 -13.29 -7.55
C ASN A 88 -5.98 -12.58 -7.63
N SER A 89 -5.76 -11.60 -6.77
CA SER A 89 -4.55 -10.79 -6.77
C SER A 89 -4.14 -10.42 -5.35
N TYR A 90 -2.96 -9.79 -5.23
CA TYR A 90 -2.41 -9.36 -3.94
C TYR A 90 -2.04 -7.88 -3.99
N THR A 91 -2.11 -7.23 -2.83
CA THR A 91 -1.49 -5.92 -2.61
C THR A 91 -0.55 -5.98 -1.41
N ARG A 92 0.66 -5.42 -1.56
CA ARG A 92 1.62 -5.25 -0.47
C ARG A 92 1.75 -3.78 -0.13
N TYR A 93 1.81 -3.50 1.15
CA TYR A 93 1.97 -2.17 1.73
C TYR A 93 3.23 -2.19 2.60
N GLY A 94 4.23 -1.40 2.26
CA GLY A 94 5.53 -1.39 2.94
C GLY A 94 5.86 -0.08 3.66
N HIS A 95 6.95 -0.11 4.41
CA HIS A 95 7.56 0.98 5.17
C HIS A 95 6.65 1.59 6.25
N MET A 96 5.67 0.82 6.73
CA MET A 96 4.69 1.28 7.70
C MET A 96 5.35 1.64 9.04
N SER A 97 4.85 2.69 9.70
CA SER A 97 5.25 3.02 11.08
C SER A 97 4.64 2.05 12.08
N GLN A 98 3.41 1.62 11.81
CA GLN A 98 2.66 0.69 12.64
C GLN A 98 1.69 -0.11 11.76
N VAL A 99 1.54 -1.40 12.07
CA VAL A 99 0.51 -2.27 11.50
C VAL A 99 -0.70 -2.34 12.45
N ASN A 100 -1.91 -2.40 11.88
CA ASN A 100 -3.17 -2.39 12.63
C ASN A 100 -4.02 -3.64 12.37
N VAL A 101 -3.38 -4.70 11.89
CA VAL A 101 -4.01 -5.98 11.56
C VAL A 101 -3.13 -7.12 12.05
N VAL A 102 -3.69 -8.33 12.08
CA VAL A 102 -3.00 -9.57 12.42
C VAL A 102 -3.09 -10.59 11.30
N LEU A 103 -2.20 -11.58 11.31
CA LEU A 103 -2.19 -12.67 10.34
C LEU A 103 -3.56 -13.37 10.27
N ASN A 104 -4.00 -13.69 9.06
CA ASN A 104 -5.29 -14.32 8.74
C ASN A 104 -6.55 -13.45 9.04
N GLN A 105 -6.38 -12.20 9.45
CA GLN A 105 -7.50 -11.29 9.61
C GLN A 105 -8.18 -11.01 8.27
N ARG A 106 -9.50 -11.01 8.24
CA ARG A 106 -10.30 -10.48 7.13
C ARG A 106 -10.44 -8.98 7.29
N VAL A 107 -10.20 -8.25 6.21
CA VAL A 107 -10.37 -6.79 6.16
C VAL A 107 -11.30 -6.40 5.03
N GLY A 108 -12.14 -5.42 5.28
CA GLY A 108 -12.97 -4.80 4.24
C GLY A 108 -12.22 -3.68 3.53
N ARG A 109 -12.57 -3.42 2.28
CA ARG A 109 -12.11 -2.25 1.53
C ARG A 109 -12.29 -0.97 2.37
N GLY A 110 -11.25 -0.15 2.47
CA GLY A 110 -11.24 1.10 3.24
C GLY A 110 -10.91 0.94 4.72
N ALA A 111 -10.83 -0.29 5.25
CA ALA A 111 -10.37 -0.50 6.63
C ALA A 111 -8.91 -0.08 6.79
N THR A 112 -8.59 0.62 7.87
CA THR A 112 -7.20 1.01 8.16
C THR A 112 -6.39 -0.21 8.56
N ILE A 113 -5.36 -0.54 7.76
CA ILE A 113 -4.47 -1.69 7.98
C ILE A 113 -3.16 -1.31 8.65
N GLY A 114 -2.86 -0.03 8.73
CA GLY A 114 -1.69 0.54 9.37
C GLY A 114 -1.49 2.00 8.99
N TYR A 115 -0.29 2.50 9.20
CA TYR A 115 0.03 3.92 9.05
C TYR A 115 1.34 4.11 8.31
N VAL A 116 1.42 5.17 7.49
CA VAL A 116 2.63 5.53 6.75
C VAL A 116 3.80 5.76 7.70
N GLY A 117 4.95 5.24 7.33
CA GLY A 117 6.20 5.40 8.06
C GLY A 117 7.39 5.50 7.14
N SER A 118 8.54 5.10 7.66
CA SER A 118 9.82 5.06 6.95
C SER A 118 10.68 3.91 7.46
N THR A 119 10.07 2.79 7.85
CA THR A 119 10.77 1.60 8.34
C THR A 119 11.39 0.80 7.18
N GLY A 120 12.39 -0.02 7.47
CA GLY A 120 13.13 -0.77 6.46
C GLY A 120 14.03 0.12 5.60
N ASN A 121 14.21 -0.24 4.33
CA ASN A 121 15.05 0.51 3.38
C ASN A 121 14.30 1.73 2.83
N SER A 122 14.24 2.79 3.61
CA SER A 122 13.53 4.02 3.29
C SER A 122 14.36 5.25 3.66
N THR A 123 14.30 6.29 2.84
CA THR A 123 15.00 7.56 3.06
C THR A 123 14.09 8.67 3.59
N GLY A 124 12.80 8.39 3.75
CA GLY A 124 11.81 9.33 4.27
C GLY A 124 10.41 8.76 4.20
N PRO A 125 9.41 9.41 4.82
CA PRO A 125 8.05 8.92 4.89
C PRO A 125 7.43 8.72 3.50
N HIS A 126 6.92 7.53 3.22
CA HIS A 126 6.14 7.19 2.04
C HIS A 126 5.43 5.85 2.22
N LEU A 127 4.43 5.59 1.40
CA LEU A 127 3.84 4.27 1.23
C LEU A 127 4.47 3.61 0.00
N HIS A 128 5.12 2.45 0.19
CA HIS A 128 5.45 1.55 -0.90
C HIS A 128 4.27 0.62 -1.15
N LEU A 129 3.69 0.67 -2.34
CA LEU A 129 2.54 -0.14 -2.75
C LEU A 129 2.91 -1.04 -3.91
N GLU A 130 2.63 -2.35 -3.77
CA GLU A 130 2.76 -3.33 -4.85
C GLU A 130 1.40 -3.89 -5.25
N TYR A 131 1.25 -4.20 -6.52
CA TYR A 131 0.12 -4.95 -7.07
C TYR A 131 0.63 -6.19 -7.79
N ILE A 132 0.15 -7.36 -7.38
CA ILE A 132 0.64 -8.66 -7.83
C ILE A 132 -0.54 -9.44 -8.40
N VAL A 133 -0.43 -9.86 -9.65
CA VAL A 133 -1.52 -10.49 -10.41
C VAL A 133 -1.07 -11.84 -10.97
N PRO A 134 -2.01 -12.75 -11.32
CA PRO A 134 -1.68 -13.98 -12.04
C PRO A 134 -0.97 -13.69 -13.36
N ASP A 135 0.05 -14.47 -13.69
CA ASP A 135 0.80 -14.38 -14.95
C ASP A 135 0.17 -15.17 -16.11
N GLY A 136 -0.94 -15.88 -15.84
CA GLY A 136 -1.60 -16.76 -16.81
C GLY A 136 -0.93 -18.12 -17.03
N ALA A 137 0.21 -18.36 -16.39
CA ALA A 137 0.97 -19.62 -16.48
C ALA A 137 0.97 -20.42 -15.16
N GLY A 138 0.17 -19.99 -14.18
CA GLY A 138 0.06 -20.60 -12.86
C GLY A 138 0.93 -19.93 -11.78
N GLY A 139 1.64 -18.85 -12.13
CA GLY A 139 2.41 -18.01 -11.21
C GLY A 139 1.77 -16.62 -11.05
N TYR A 140 2.56 -15.71 -10.49
CA TYR A 140 2.19 -14.32 -10.23
C TYR A 140 3.31 -13.38 -10.67
N VAL A 141 2.93 -12.17 -11.08
CA VAL A 141 3.84 -11.14 -11.55
C VAL A 141 3.47 -9.79 -10.95
N TYR A 142 4.50 -8.99 -10.63
CA TYR A 142 4.31 -7.59 -10.26
C TYR A 142 3.83 -6.79 -11.47
N THR A 143 2.85 -5.94 -11.25
CA THR A 143 2.35 -5.02 -12.26
C THR A 143 2.25 -3.61 -11.68
N ASP A 144 2.17 -2.61 -12.56
CA ASP A 144 2.08 -1.22 -12.11
C ASP A 144 0.82 -0.99 -11.27
N PRO A 145 0.96 -0.64 -9.97
CA PRO A 145 -0.18 -0.40 -9.11
C PRO A 145 -1.10 0.73 -9.56
N LEU A 146 -0.60 1.69 -10.36
CA LEU A 146 -1.41 2.80 -10.87
C LEU A 146 -2.56 2.33 -11.77
N ARG A 147 -2.50 1.11 -12.29
CA ARG A 147 -3.61 0.47 -13.05
C ARG A 147 -4.87 0.29 -12.20
N LEU A 148 -4.75 0.29 -10.87
CA LEU A 148 -5.91 0.19 -9.97
C LEU A 148 -6.83 1.43 -10.01
N TRP A 149 -6.37 2.54 -10.60
CA TRP A 149 -7.07 3.82 -10.72
C TRP A 149 -7.34 4.24 -12.18
N GLN A 150 -7.23 3.32 -13.12
CA GLN A 150 -7.49 3.53 -14.55
C GLN A 150 -8.90 3.10 -14.93
#